data_7774e0b699e49e231d561c409b91ed1b
#
_entry.id   7774e0b699e49e231d561c409b91ed1b
#
_cell.length_a   1.000
_cell.length_b   1.000
_cell.length_c   1.000
_cell.angle_alpha   90.00
_cell.angle_beta   90.00
_cell.angle_gamma   90.00
#
_symmetry.space_group_name_H-M   'P 1'
#
loop_
_entity.id
_entity.type
_entity.pdbx_description
1 polymer ?
#
loop_
_entity_poly.entity_id
_entity_poly.type
_entity_poly.pdbx_seq_one_letter_code
_entity_poly.pdbx_strand_id
1 'polypeptide(L)'
;PLLYAMVIGLALFLLKPVKWITKKQSKIAESAMLLFIGPLLAKLAVASGQSFHILLDVGPALVLQEFGNLGTVFLALPVALLLGFKKETIGMTNSIGRETNVAVVIDKFGFDSAETRGVLTVFIIGTVIGTLYISFLSCLCVSVLPLHPYAFAMATGVGSASMNAAALALSLIHI
;
A
#
# COMPACT_ATOMS: atom_id res chain seq x y z
N PRO A 1 6.34 12.98 2.73
CA PRO A 1 7.63 12.86 2.00
C PRO A 1 7.59 11.74 0.95
N LEU A 2 7.08 10.53 1.29
CA LEU A 2 7.07 9.37 0.40
C LEU A 2 6.26 9.62 -0.88
N LEU A 3 5.05 10.18 -0.76
CA LEU A 3 4.20 10.50 -1.90
C LEU A 3 4.91 11.45 -2.89
N TYR A 4 5.56 12.48 -2.38
CA TYR A 4 6.32 13.41 -3.24
C TYR A 4 7.46 12.70 -3.96
N ALA A 5 8.21 11.84 -3.26
CA ALA A 5 9.29 11.06 -3.87
C ALA A 5 8.76 10.15 -5.00
N MET A 6 7.62 9.50 -4.80
CA MET A 6 7.00 8.65 -5.80
C MET A 6 6.48 9.46 -7.01
N VAL A 7 5.79 10.57 -6.77
CA VAL A 7 5.29 11.43 -7.86
C VAL A 7 6.44 12.02 -8.67
N ILE A 8 7.48 12.51 -8.00
CA ILE A 8 8.67 13.05 -8.66
C ILE A 8 9.39 11.93 -9.44
N GLY A 9 9.60 10.77 -8.85
CA GLY A 9 10.23 9.63 -9.50
C GLY A 9 9.46 9.16 -10.74
N LEU A 10 8.13 9.08 -10.63
CA LEU A 10 7.26 8.73 -11.75
C LEU A 10 7.30 9.81 -12.85
N ALA A 11 7.23 11.08 -12.48
CA ALA A 11 7.32 12.20 -13.42
C ALA A 11 8.66 12.19 -14.18
N LEU A 12 9.78 12.00 -13.48
CA LEU A 12 11.12 11.90 -14.08
C LEU A 12 11.24 10.71 -15.02
N PHE A 13 10.60 9.58 -14.70
CA PHE A 13 10.60 8.40 -15.56
C PHE A 13 9.73 8.58 -16.82
N LEU A 14 8.56 9.25 -16.69
CA LEU A 14 7.63 9.47 -17.79
C LEU A 14 8.04 10.62 -18.72
N LEU A 15 8.84 11.58 -18.23
CA LEU A 15 9.36 12.68 -19.06
C LEU A 15 10.38 12.16 -20.07
N LYS A 16 9.87 11.68 -21.20
CA LYS A 16 10.65 11.12 -22.31
C LYS A 16 11.82 11.98 -22.86
N PRO A 17 11.76 13.34 -22.86
CA PRO A 17 12.87 14.14 -23.35
C PRO A 17 14.12 14.08 -22.46
N VAL A 18 13.95 13.75 -21.19
CA VAL A 18 15.05 13.69 -20.22
C VAL A 18 15.34 12.21 -19.92
N LYS A 19 16.21 11.60 -20.71
CA LYS A 19 16.66 10.20 -20.52
C LYS A 19 17.61 10.06 -19.31
N TRP A 20 17.25 10.65 -18.16
CA TRP A 20 18.07 10.57 -16.95
C TRP A 20 18.04 9.19 -16.32
N ILE A 21 16.92 8.47 -16.48
CA ILE A 21 16.78 7.13 -15.93
C ILE A 21 16.87 6.12 -17.07
N THR A 22 17.94 5.36 -17.07
CA THR A 22 18.14 4.26 -18.02
C THR A 22 17.46 2.97 -17.51
N LYS A 23 17.12 2.07 -18.43
CA LYS A 23 16.59 0.74 -18.08
C LYS A 23 17.52 -0.03 -17.13
N LYS A 24 18.83 0.16 -17.25
CA LYS A 24 19.82 -0.48 -16.37
C LYS A 24 19.74 0.06 -14.94
N GLN A 25 19.60 1.38 -14.79
CA GLN A 25 19.41 2.01 -13.48
C GLN A 25 18.09 1.59 -12.84
N SER A 26 17.02 1.48 -13.63
CA SER A 26 15.74 0.96 -13.15
C SER A 26 15.87 -0.45 -12.57
N LYS A 27 16.56 -1.36 -13.28
CA LYS A 27 16.82 -2.72 -12.78
C LYS A 27 17.66 -2.76 -11.50
N ILE A 28 18.65 -1.89 -11.39
CA ILE A 28 19.47 -1.78 -10.16
C ILE A 28 18.63 -1.25 -9.00
N ALA A 29 17.82 -0.22 -9.24
CA ALA A 29 16.92 0.35 -8.24
C ALA A 29 15.90 -0.68 -7.73
N GLU A 30 15.43 -1.55 -8.61
CA GLU A 30 14.56 -2.67 -8.34
C GLU A 30 15.18 -3.68 -7.37
N SER A 31 16.40 -4.13 -7.66
CA SER A 31 17.14 -5.01 -6.74
C SER A 31 17.44 -4.33 -5.41
N ALA A 32 17.75 -3.04 -5.43
CA ALA A 32 17.96 -2.25 -4.21
C ALA A 32 16.68 -2.12 -3.38
N MET A 33 15.50 -2.03 -4.00
CA MET A 33 14.22 -1.99 -3.30
C MET A 33 14.02 -3.21 -2.39
N LEU A 34 14.32 -4.42 -2.89
CA LEU A 34 14.23 -5.65 -2.10
C LEU A 34 15.17 -5.63 -0.88
N LEU A 35 16.37 -5.07 -1.05
CA LEU A 35 17.32 -4.92 0.04
C LEU A 35 16.80 -3.97 1.14
N PHE A 36 16.12 -2.88 0.75
CA PHE A 36 15.61 -1.89 1.70
C PHE A 36 14.29 -2.28 2.36
N ILE A 37 13.54 -3.23 1.81
CA ILE A 37 12.31 -3.75 2.45
C ILE A 37 12.64 -4.42 3.80
N GLY A 38 13.72 -5.16 3.91
CA GLY A 38 14.10 -5.83 5.16
C GLY A 38 14.24 -4.87 6.35
N PRO A 39 15.08 -3.83 6.28
CA PRO A 39 15.19 -2.80 7.32
C PRO A 39 13.88 -2.06 7.61
N LEU A 40 13.05 -1.81 6.60
CA LEU A 40 11.73 -1.21 6.79
C LEU A 40 10.83 -2.11 7.65
N LEU A 41 10.76 -3.40 7.33
CA LEU A 41 9.97 -4.37 8.07
C LEU A 41 10.49 -4.52 9.51
N ALA A 42 11.80 -4.56 9.70
CA ALA A 42 12.41 -4.61 11.03
C ALA A 42 12.02 -3.37 11.88
N LYS A 43 12.07 -2.18 11.29
CA LYS A 43 11.63 -0.95 11.96
C LYS A 43 10.15 -1.01 12.35
N LEU A 44 9.28 -1.47 11.47
CA LEU A 44 7.84 -1.60 11.75
C LEU A 44 7.59 -2.65 12.84
N ALA A 45 8.29 -3.78 12.82
CA ALA A 45 8.17 -4.83 13.83
C ALA A 45 8.58 -4.33 15.22
N VAL A 46 9.69 -3.59 15.31
CA VAL A 46 10.14 -2.97 16.59
C VAL A 46 9.11 -1.98 17.11
N ALA A 47 8.57 -1.11 16.24
CA ALA A 47 7.55 -0.14 16.62
C ALA A 47 6.26 -0.83 17.11
N SER A 48 5.83 -1.90 16.44
CA SER A 48 4.67 -2.70 16.85
C SER A 48 4.92 -3.43 18.16
N GLY A 49 6.13 -3.93 18.39
CA GLY A 49 6.51 -4.61 19.63
C GLY A 49 6.45 -3.71 20.86
N GLN A 50 6.78 -2.43 20.73
CA GLN A 50 6.67 -1.45 21.81
C GLN A 50 5.23 -1.21 22.27
N SER A 51 4.24 -1.42 21.38
CA SER A 51 2.83 -1.23 21.65
C SER A 51 2.06 -2.56 21.78
N PHE A 52 2.76 -3.64 22.09
CA PHE A 52 2.19 -4.99 22.09
C PHE A 52 0.98 -5.15 23.04
N HIS A 53 1.02 -4.50 24.20
CA HIS A 53 -0.12 -4.52 25.14
C HIS A 53 -1.38 -3.87 24.53
N ILE A 54 -1.24 -2.79 23.76
CA ILE A 54 -2.36 -2.15 23.06
C ILE A 54 -2.90 -3.07 21.97
N LEU A 55 -2.04 -3.83 21.29
CA LEU A 55 -2.45 -4.80 20.28
C LEU A 55 -3.33 -5.91 20.86
N LEU A 56 -3.08 -6.33 22.09
CA LEU A 56 -3.91 -7.33 22.78
C LEU A 56 -5.30 -6.79 23.11
N ASP A 57 -5.38 -5.54 23.57
CA ASP A 57 -6.65 -4.87 23.89
C ASP A 57 -7.52 -4.65 22.66
N VAL A 58 -6.90 -4.36 21.52
CA VAL A 58 -7.55 -4.11 20.23
C VAL A 58 -7.71 -5.39 19.39
N GLY A 59 -7.25 -6.54 19.90
CA GLY A 59 -7.19 -7.80 19.19
C GLY A 59 -8.45 -8.18 18.38
N PRO A 60 -9.67 -8.11 18.93
CA PRO A 60 -10.90 -8.42 18.19
C PRO A 60 -11.10 -7.51 16.96
N ALA A 61 -10.78 -6.23 17.06
CA ALA A 61 -10.89 -5.29 15.94
C ALA A 61 -9.87 -5.58 14.84
N LEU A 62 -8.65 -6.03 15.19
CA LEU A 62 -7.64 -6.46 14.22
C LEU A 62 -8.09 -7.71 13.45
N VAL A 63 -8.74 -8.66 14.12
CA VAL A 63 -9.31 -9.85 13.45
C VAL A 63 -10.40 -9.42 12.46
N LEU A 64 -11.30 -8.53 12.85
CA LEU A 64 -12.34 -7.98 11.96
C LEU A 64 -11.73 -7.23 10.76
N GLN A 65 -10.64 -6.53 10.97
CA GLN A 65 -9.90 -5.86 9.88
C GLN A 65 -9.37 -6.85 8.84
N GLU A 66 -8.90 -8.03 9.25
CA GLU A 66 -8.44 -9.07 8.32
C GLU A 66 -9.60 -9.65 7.49
N PHE A 67 -10.80 -9.74 8.02
CA PHE A 67 -11.99 -10.06 7.21
C PHE A 67 -12.27 -9.00 6.12
N GLY A 68 -12.02 -7.72 6.42
CA GLY A 68 -12.08 -6.64 5.42
C GLY A 68 -11.08 -6.84 4.28
N ASN A 69 -9.89 -7.33 4.60
CA ASN A 69 -8.87 -7.68 3.60
C ASN A 69 -9.30 -8.82 2.67
N LEU A 70 -10.02 -9.83 3.19
CA LEU A 70 -10.61 -10.88 2.36
C LEU A 70 -11.65 -10.31 1.38
N GLY A 71 -12.40 -9.30 1.78
CA GLY A 71 -13.35 -8.60 0.90
C GLY A 71 -12.69 -8.05 -0.37
N THR A 72 -11.43 -7.61 -0.29
CA THR A 72 -10.67 -7.16 -1.48
C THR A 72 -10.54 -8.27 -2.51
N VAL A 73 -10.27 -9.50 -2.06
CA VAL A 73 -10.16 -10.66 -2.96
C VAL A 73 -11.51 -10.95 -3.62
N PHE A 74 -12.58 -11.03 -2.82
CA PHE A 74 -13.92 -11.34 -3.34
C PHE A 74 -14.46 -10.29 -4.32
N LEU A 75 -14.12 -9.02 -4.14
CA LEU A 75 -14.59 -7.94 -5.02
C LEU A 75 -13.63 -7.72 -6.19
N ALA A 76 -12.33 -7.72 -5.96
CA ALA A 76 -11.34 -7.41 -7.00
C ALA A 76 -11.14 -8.57 -7.98
N LEU A 77 -11.24 -9.84 -7.53
CA LEU A 77 -11.04 -11.00 -8.39
C LEU A 77 -12.04 -11.09 -9.54
N PRO A 78 -13.37 -11.01 -9.30
CA PRO A 78 -14.33 -11.02 -10.40
C PRO A 78 -14.11 -9.88 -11.39
N VAL A 79 -13.85 -8.68 -10.89
CA VAL A 79 -13.61 -7.50 -11.74
C VAL A 79 -12.36 -7.69 -12.60
N ALA A 80 -11.27 -8.17 -12.02
CA ALA A 80 -10.03 -8.41 -12.77
C ALA A 80 -10.22 -9.51 -13.85
N LEU A 81 -10.97 -10.57 -13.54
CA LEU A 81 -11.28 -11.63 -14.52
C LEU A 81 -12.19 -11.11 -15.63
N LEU A 82 -13.19 -10.29 -15.33
CA LEU A 82 -14.07 -9.67 -16.33
C LEU A 82 -13.31 -8.72 -17.25
N LEU A 83 -12.28 -8.05 -16.76
CA LEU A 83 -11.37 -7.21 -17.55
C LEU A 83 -10.39 -8.02 -18.41
N GLY A 84 -10.41 -9.36 -18.31
CA GLY A 84 -9.58 -10.25 -19.12
C GLY A 84 -8.17 -10.50 -18.57
N PHE A 85 -7.87 -10.06 -17.37
CA PHE A 85 -6.60 -10.41 -16.71
C PHE A 85 -6.58 -11.88 -16.31
N LYS A 86 -5.41 -12.50 -16.42
CA LYS A 86 -5.21 -13.93 -16.09
C LYS A 86 -4.26 -14.09 -14.89
N LYS A 87 -2.98 -14.25 -15.16
CA LYS A 87 -1.96 -14.46 -14.13
C LYS A 87 -1.70 -13.19 -13.32
N GLU A 88 -1.87 -12.03 -13.94
CA GLU A 88 -1.79 -10.72 -13.27
C GLU A 88 -2.79 -10.60 -12.11
N THR A 89 -3.92 -11.30 -12.19
CA THR A 89 -4.98 -11.30 -11.17
C THR A 89 -4.47 -11.69 -9.79
N ILE A 90 -3.48 -12.59 -9.70
CA ILE A 90 -2.86 -12.99 -8.43
C ILE A 90 -2.28 -11.78 -7.69
N GLY A 91 -1.61 -10.89 -8.43
CA GLY A 91 -1.07 -9.67 -7.87
C GLY A 91 -2.12 -8.56 -7.68
N MET A 92 -3.14 -8.51 -8.55
CA MET A 92 -4.14 -7.46 -8.55
C MET A 92 -5.18 -7.60 -7.43
N THR A 93 -5.36 -8.80 -6.88
CA THR A 93 -6.27 -9.06 -5.76
C THR A 93 -5.67 -8.75 -4.40
N ASN A 94 -4.39 -8.38 -4.36
CA ASN A 94 -3.75 -7.93 -3.14
C ASN A 94 -4.31 -6.57 -2.70
N SER A 95 -4.39 -6.38 -1.39
CA SER A 95 -4.75 -5.08 -0.82
C SER A 95 -3.76 -3.99 -1.25
N ILE A 96 -4.28 -2.82 -1.52
CA ILE A 96 -3.50 -1.65 -1.92
C ILE A 96 -2.43 -1.33 -0.85
N GLY A 97 -1.16 -1.21 -1.26
CA GLY A 97 -0.08 -0.72 -0.41
C GLY A 97 0.58 -1.75 0.52
N ARG A 98 0.35 -3.05 0.34
CA ARG A 98 1.06 -4.09 1.10
C ARG A 98 2.46 -4.33 0.52
N GLU A 99 3.43 -3.62 1.04
CA GLU A 99 4.84 -3.72 0.65
C GLU A 99 5.38 -5.14 0.80
N THR A 100 4.98 -5.85 1.85
CA THR A 100 5.36 -7.25 2.10
C THR A 100 4.87 -8.21 1.02
N ASN A 101 3.64 -8.00 0.50
CA ASN A 101 3.08 -8.86 -0.55
C ASN A 101 3.82 -8.67 -1.87
N VAL A 102 4.26 -7.46 -2.18
CA VAL A 102 5.10 -7.19 -3.36
C VAL A 102 6.38 -8.01 -3.27
N ALA A 103 7.05 -8.00 -2.12
CA ALA A 103 8.28 -8.76 -1.91
C ALA A 103 8.05 -10.28 -2.07
N VAL A 104 6.99 -10.83 -1.47
CA VAL A 104 6.65 -12.26 -1.56
C VAL A 104 6.33 -12.68 -3.00
N VAL A 105 5.60 -11.86 -3.75
CA VAL A 105 5.26 -12.17 -5.15
C VAL A 105 6.51 -12.12 -6.03
N ILE A 106 7.39 -11.14 -5.83
CA ILE A 106 8.66 -11.05 -6.56
C ILE A 106 9.56 -12.24 -6.26
N ASP A 107 9.69 -12.61 -4.99
CA ASP A 107 10.51 -13.75 -4.56
C ASP A 107 10.01 -15.07 -5.16
N LYS A 108 8.69 -15.28 -5.18
CA LYS A 108 8.09 -16.53 -5.65
C LYS A 108 8.03 -16.66 -7.18
N PHE A 109 7.69 -15.59 -7.89
CA PHE A 109 7.41 -15.62 -9.32
C PHE A 109 8.48 -14.95 -10.19
N GLY A 110 9.41 -14.26 -9.57
CA GLY A 110 10.41 -13.47 -10.27
C GLY A 110 9.86 -12.10 -10.72
N PHE A 111 10.78 -11.20 -11.00
CA PHE A 111 10.43 -9.80 -11.28
C PHE A 111 9.72 -9.59 -12.61
N ASP A 112 10.13 -10.29 -13.66
CA ASP A 112 9.58 -10.17 -15.02
C ASP A 112 8.27 -10.96 -15.24
N SER A 113 7.71 -11.57 -14.19
CA SER A 113 6.48 -12.36 -14.27
C SER A 113 5.22 -11.51 -14.46
N ALA A 114 4.16 -12.11 -14.97
CA ALA A 114 2.87 -11.47 -15.11
C ALA A 114 2.25 -11.14 -13.74
N GLU A 115 2.43 -12.05 -12.78
CA GLU A 115 2.00 -11.91 -11.40
C GLU A 115 2.65 -10.67 -10.73
N THR A 116 3.95 -10.50 -10.92
CA THR A 116 4.68 -9.35 -10.40
C THR A 116 4.26 -8.04 -11.05
N ARG A 117 4.02 -8.04 -12.36
CA ARG A 117 3.46 -6.85 -13.05
C ARG A 117 2.11 -6.46 -12.47
N GLY A 118 1.24 -7.43 -12.18
CA GLY A 118 -0.06 -7.21 -11.56
C GLY A 118 0.08 -6.53 -10.19
N VAL A 119 0.89 -7.09 -9.29
CA VAL A 119 1.07 -6.54 -7.93
C VAL A 119 1.74 -5.17 -7.95
N LEU A 120 2.75 -4.95 -8.79
CA LEU A 120 3.43 -3.67 -8.91
C LEU A 120 2.51 -2.58 -9.45
N THR A 121 1.67 -2.90 -10.44
CA THR A 121 0.70 -1.95 -10.99
C THR A 121 -0.29 -1.49 -9.92
N VAL A 122 -0.87 -2.43 -9.17
CA VAL A 122 -1.80 -2.11 -8.08
C VAL A 122 -1.08 -1.36 -6.95
N PHE A 123 0.15 -1.74 -6.63
CA PHE A 123 0.96 -1.06 -5.62
C PHE A 123 1.24 0.40 -5.99
N ILE A 124 1.69 0.68 -7.22
CA ILE A 124 2.01 2.04 -7.67
C ILE A 124 0.73 2.90 -7.74
N ILE A 125 -0.32 2.40 -8.39
CA ILE A 125 -1.60 3.11 -8.52
C ILE A 125 -2.20 3.34 -7.13
N GLY A 126 -2.21 2.30 -6.31
CA GLY A 126 -2.75 2.35 -4.96
C GLY A 126 -1.98 3.32 -4.05
N THR A 127 -0.65 3.35 -4.14
CA THR A 127 0.15 4.25 -3.30
C THR A 127 -0.02 5.71 -3.72
N VAL A 128 -0.17 6.01 -4.99
CA VAL A 128 -0.36 7.39 -5.48
C VAL A 128 -1.83 7.83 -5.35
N ILE A 129 -2.73 7.12 -6.04
CA ILE A 129 -4.14 7.51 -6.11
C ILE A 129 -4.87 7.13 -4.83
N GLY A 130 -4.60 5.92 -4.31
CA GLY A 130 -5.22 5.42 -3.08
C GLY A 130 -4.89 6.28 -1.86
N THR A 131 -3.66 6.76 -1.73
CA THR A 131 -3.28 7.67 -0.63
C THR A 131 -4.07 8.97 -0.67
N LEU A 132 -4.23 9.57 -1.84
CA LEU A 132 -5.03 10.78 -2.01
C LEU A 132 -6.51 10.53 -1.71
N TYR A 133 -7.04 9.44 -2.25
CA TYR A 133 -8.45 9.05 -2.05
C TYR A 133 -8.77 8.75 -0.59
N ILE A 134 -7.96 7.93 0.07
CA ILE A 134 -8.15 7.56 1.49
C ILE A 134 -7.99 8.79 2.39
N SER A 135 -7.04 9.67 2.10
CA SER A 135 -6.86 10.91 2.86
C SER A 135 -8.07 11.83 2.74
N PHE A 136 -8.60 12.00 1.54
CA PHE A 136 -9.82 12.79 1.30
C PHE A 136 -11.05 12.14 1.95
N LEU A 137 -11.23 10.83 1.76
CA LEU A 137 -12.33 10.08 2.35
C LEU A 137 -12.29 10.11 3.88
N SER A 138 -11.12 9.95 4.48
CA SER A 138 -10.94 10.04 5.93
C SER A 138 -11.36 11.41 6.46
N CYS A 139 -10.92 12.48 5.82
CA CYS A 139 -11.29 13.85 6.18
C CYS A 139 -12.82 14.06 6.10
N LEU A 140 -13.45 13.58 5.04
CA LEU A 140 -14.90 13.66 4.86
C LEU A 140 -15.66 12.82 5.90
N CYS A 141 -15.19 11.61 6.17
CA CYS A 141 -15.82 10.72 7.16
C CYS A 141 -15.73 11.26 8.58
N VAL A 142 -14.61 11.87 8.96
CA VAL A 142 -14.44 12.49 10.28
C VAL A 142 -15.47 13.62 10.49
N SER A 143 -15.83 14.37 9.44
CA SER A 143 -16.81 15.46 9.55
C SER A 143 -18.27 14.99 9.55
N VAL A 144 -18.57 13.82 9.01
CA VAL A 144 -19.95 13.32 8.81
C VAL A 144 -20.34 12.24 9.81
N LEU A 145 -19.41 11.36 10.18
CA LEU A 145 -19.67 10.21 11.04
C LEU A 145 -19.25 10.48 12.48
N PRO A 146 -20.16 10.30 13.46
CA PRO A 146 -19.86 10.47 14.88
C PRO A 146 -19.11 9.26 15.46
N LEU A 147 -17.98 8.90 14.85
CA LEU A 147 -17.13 7.80 15.28
C LEU A 147 -15.91 8.34 16.02
N HIS A 148 -15.36 7.50 16.91
CA HIS A 148 -14.16 7.87 17.64
C HIS A 148 -12.95 8.03 16.69
N PRO A 149 -12.07 9.04 16.88
CA PRO A 149 -10.90 9.27 16.00
C PRO A 149 -10.02 8.04 15.79
N TYR A 150 -9.88 7.18 16.79
CA TYR A 150 -9.13 5.93 16.66
C TYR A 150 -9.74 4.94 15.68
N ALA A 151 -11.06 4.94 15.48
CA ALA A 151 -11.70 4.11 14.48
C ALA A 151 -11.28 4.51 13.05
N PHE A 152 -11.19 5.83 12.78
CA PHE A 152 -10.68 6.32 11.50
C PHE A 152 -9.21 6.02 11.31
N ALA A 153 -8.39 6.18 12.37
CA ALA A 153 -6.98 5.85 12.33
C ALA A 153 -6.76 4.36 12.00
N MET A 154 -7.53 3.46 12.59
CA MET A 154 -7.49 2.03 12.27
C MET A 154 -7.94 1.75 10.84
N ALA A 155 -9.05 2.34 10.40
CA ALA A 155 -9.57 2.15 9.05
C ALA A 155 -8.59 2.59 7.96
N THR A 156 -7.85 3.67 8.16
CA THR A 156 -6.85 4.16 7.20
C THR A 156 -5.56 3.35 7.21
N GLY A 157 -5.30 2.60 8.29
CA GLY A 157 -4.11 1.74 8.45
C GLY A 157 -4.19 0.41 7.73
N VAL A 158 -5.32 0.08 7.09
CA VAL A 158 -5.52 -1.20 6.42
C VAL A 158 -4.55 -1.39 5.27
N GLY A 159 -3.50 -2.13 5.52
CA GLY A 159 -2.57 -2.62 4.51
C GLY A 159 -1.40 -1.69 4.15
N SER A 160 -1.37 -0.42 4.57
CA SER A 160 -0.27 0.49 4.22
C SER A 160 0.08 1.47 5.33
N ALA A 161 1.31 1.39 5.81
CA ALA A 161 1.85 2.34 6.78
C ALA A 161 1.97 3.76 6.20
N SER A 162 2.23 3.89 4.91
CA SER A 162 2.36 5.20 4.24
C SER A 162 1.02 5.90 4.06
N MET A 163 -0.03 5.16 3.71
CA MET A 163 -1.40 5.69 3.62
C MET A 163 -1.91 6.10 5.00
N ASN A 164 -1.69 5.28 6.01
CA ASN A 164 -2.06 5.56 7.39
C ASN A 164 -1.41 6.86 7.88
N ALA A 165 -0.10 7.00 7.69
CA ALA A 165 0.62 8.22 8.07
C ALA A 165 0.12 9.48 7.34
N ALA A 166 -0.25 9.37 6.06
CA ALA A 166 -0.82 10.47 5.30
C ALA A 166 -2.22 10.86 5.78
N ALA A 167 -3.08 9.87 6.01
CA ALA A 167 -4.45 10.10 6.48
C ALA A 167 -4.48 10.65 7.90
N LEU A 168 -3.64 10.14 8.81
CA LEU A 168 -3.49 10.67 10.16
C LEU A 168 -2.99 12.13 10.17
N ALA A 169 -2.02 12.45 9.32
CA ALA A 169 -1.52 13.82 9.22
C ALA A 169 -2.62 14.82 8.81
N LEU A 170 -3.56 14.41 7.96
CA LEU A 170 -4.68 15.25 7.53
C LEU A 170 -5.82 15.25 8.55
N SER A 171 -6.16 14.12 9.14
CA SER A 171 -7.25 14.05 10.14
C SER A 171 -6.90 14.74 11.45
N LEU A 172 -5.62 14.72 11.88
CA LEU A 172 -5.17 15.39 13.09
C LEU A 172 -5.14 16.94 12.98
N ILE A 173 -5.18 17.49 11.76
CA ILE A 173 -5.28 18.93 11.57
C ILE A 173 -6.71 19.43 11.94
N HIS A 174 -7.70 18.55 11.96
CA HIS A 174 -9.09 18.86 12.23
C HIS A 174 -9.59 18.38 13.61
N ILE A 175 -8.72 17.79 14.41
CA ILE A 175 -8.98 17.40 15.82
C ILE A 175 -8.17 18.30 16.75
#